data_2c2ff4d7ce4272a5d53dd862e060b715
#
_entry.id   2c2ff4d7ce4272a5d53dd862e060b715
#
_cell.length_a   1.000
_cell.length_b   1.000
_cell.length_c   1.000
_cell.angle_alpha   90.00
_cell.angle_beta   90.00
_cell.angle_gamma   90.00
#
_symmetry.space_group_name_H-M   'P 1'
#
loop_
_entity.id
_entity.type
_entity.pdbx_description
1 polymer ?
#
loop_
_entity_poly.entity_id
_entity_poly.type
_entity_poly.pdbx_seq_one_letter_code
_entity_poly.pdbx_strand_id
1 'polypeptide(L)'
;VITLWADPQILRDSNRLEILADALSQSEEQLQQRLDLYSDKRFMYLARHQTPDLARRVLGLKISGVGGKREYRRFYPAGEVASQIIGLTNVDGKGIAGLEKAYEEVLHGRVGQKRYIKDLHGDAIRDVGVVREARPGQAVELAIDLRLQYLQHRELQRAMVETGAEAGAAVTVDAWTGEILAMTNHPVFNPNSRAAFDYAATRNRVVTDAFEPGSTMK
;
A
#
# COMPACT_ATOMS: atom_id res chain seq x y z
N VAL A 1 -3.36 7.94 7.41
CA VAL A 1 -3.66 6.70 8.17
C VAL A 1 -2.89 6.69 9.48
N ILE A 2 -3.34 5.88 10.43
CA ILE A 2 -2.71 5.71 11.74
C ILE A 2 -2.37 4.24 11.93
N THR A 3 -1.13 3.97 12.30
CA THR A 3 -0.69 2.63 12.71
C THR A 3 -0.72 2.56 14.23
N LEU A 4 -1.45 1.58 14.75
CA LEU A 4 -1.53 1.27 16.17
C LEU A 4 -0.41 0.30 16.54
N TRP A 5 0.27 0.57 17.63
CA TRP A 5 1.36 -0.25 18.16
C TRP A 5 1.21 -0.46 19.66
N ALA A 6 1.88 -1.46 20.19
CA ALA A 6 1.96 -1.69 21.62
C ALA A 6 3.39 -1.99 22.08
N ASP A 7 3.66 -1.70 23.35
CA ASP A 7 4.76 -2.30 24.11
C ASP A 7 4.23 -3.60 24.75
N PRO A 8 4.66 -4.79 24.28
CA PRO A 8 4.15 -6.06 24.77
C PRO A 8 4.43 -6.28 26.26
N GLN A 9 5.55 -5.76 26.75
CA GLN A 9 5.94 -5.92 28.18
C GLN A 9 4.98 -5.18 29.11
N ILE A 10 4.45 -4.03 28.69
CA ILE A 10 3.49 -3.25 29.48
C ILE A 10 2.07 -3.78 29.25
N LEU A 11 1.73 -4.16 28.02
CA LEU A 11 0.36 -4.54 27.67
C LEU A 11 -0.03 -5.91 28.25
N ARG A 12 0.91 -6.86 28.43
CA ARG A 12 0.64 -8.19 29.02
C ARG A 12 0.04 -8.10 30.44
N ASP A 13 0.47 -7.12 31.21
CA ASP A 13 0.01 -6.94 32.60
C ASP A 13 -1.31 -6.15 32.69
N SER A 14 -1.90 -5.83 31.52
CA SER A 14 -3.13 -5.04 31.45
C SER A 14 -4.36 -5.93 31.58
N ASN A 15 -5.25 -5.63 32.52
CA ASN A 15 -6.57 -6.26 32.66
C ASN A 15 -7.57 -5.80 31.59
N ARG A 16 -7.09 -5.18 30.49
CA ARG A 16 -7.95 -4.55 29.47
C ARG A 16 -7.72 -5.15 28.07
N LEU A 17 -7.18 -6.36 28.01
CA LEU A 17 -6.90 -7.04 26.73
C LEU A 17 -8.18 -7.35 25.96
N GLU A 18 -9.22 -7.82 26.64
CA GLU A 18 -10.53 -8.08 26.04
C GLU A 18 -11.09 -6.84 25.32
N ILE A 19 -11.12 -5.69 26.03
CA ILE A 19 -11.64 -4.42 25.47
C ILE A 19 -10.80 -3.96 24.27
N LEU A 20 -9.47 -4.18 24.31
CA LEU A 20 -8.60 -3.86 23.19
C LEU A 20 -8.83 -4.78 21.99
N ALA A 21 -9.00 -6.07 22.24
CA ALA A 21 -9.28 -7.07 21.22
C ALA A 21 -10.60 -6.77 20.50
N ASP A 22 -11.65 -6.49 21.25
CA ASP A 22 -12.96 -6.06 20.71
C ASP A 22 -12.83 -4.80 19.85
N ALA A 23 -12.13 -3.78 20.34
CA ALA A 23 -11.92 -2.52 19.61
C ALA A 23 -11.16 -2.72 18.30
N LEU A 24 -10.33 -3.77 18.23
CA LEU A 24 -9.55 -4.16 17.03
C LEU A 24 -10.27 -5.21 16.18
N SER A 25 -11.46 -5.67 16.58
CA SER A 25 -12.22 -6.75 15.91
C SER A 25 -11.41 -8.05 15.79
N GLN A 26 -10.70 -8.42 16.87
CA GLN A 26 -9.92 -9.65 17.02
C GLN A 26 -10.40 -10.41 18.26
N SER A 27 -10.08 -11.71 18.35
CA SER A 27 -10.28 -12.41 19.62
C SER A 27 -9.16 -12.10 20.62
N GLU A 28 -9.49 -12.19 21.92
CA GLU A 28 -8.51 -11.99 22.99
C GLU A 28 -7.38 -13.02 22.88
N GLU A 29 -7.70 -14.26 22.55
CA GLU A 29 -6.70 -15.33 22.37
C GLU A 29 -5.71 -15.01 21.25
N GLN A 30 -6.18 -14.47 20.13
CA GLN A 30 -5.31 -14.06 19.02
C GLN A 30 -4.36 -12.93 19.46
N LEU A 31 -4.88 -11.96 20.22
CA LEU A 31 -4.08 -10.87 20.75
C LEU A 31 -3.04 -11.38 21.76
N GLN A 32 -3.45 -12.28 22.66
CA GLN A 32 -2.57 -12.90 23.65
C GLN A 32 -1.43 -13.71 22.99
N GLN A 33 -1.75 -14.56 22.01
CA GLN A 33 -0.75 -15.32 21.25
C GLN A 33 0.29 -14.41 20.60
N ARG A 34 -0.17 -13.27 20.04
CA ARG A 34 0.74 -12.27 19.45
C ARG A 34 1.62 -11.61 20.51
N LEU A 35 1.08 -11.28 21.68
CA LEU A 35 1.85 -10.72 22.79
C LEU A 35 2.93 -11.71 23.28
N ASP A 36 2.62 -12.99 23.32
CA ASP A 36 3.57 -14.02 23.72
C ASP A 36 4.72 -14.18 22.72
N LEU A 37 4.44 -14.09 21.40
CA LEU A 37 5.47 -14.09 20.36
C LEU A 37 6.42 -12.89 20.43
N TYR A 38 5.95 -11.76 20.96
CA TYR A 38 6.73 -10.52 21.08
C TYR A 38 7.10 -10.19 22.53
N SER A 39 7.08 -11.17 23.44
CA SER A 39 7.26 -10.98 24.88
C SER A 39 8.61 -10.36 25.28
N ASP A 40 9.64 -10.58 24.48
CA ASP A 40 11.00 -10.03 24.63
C ASP A 40 11.18 -8.65 23.97
N LYS A 41 10.18 -8.18 23.22
CA LYS A 41 10.21 -6.91 22.49
C LYS A 41 9.50 -5.80 23.30
N ARG A 42 9.87 -4.57 23.00
CA ARG A 42 9.20 -3.36 23.51
C ARG A 42 8.32 -2.67 22.45
N PHE A 43 8.13 -3.33 21.31
CA PHE A 43 7.34 -2.82 20.23
C PHE A 43 6.74 -3.95 19.41
N MET A 44 5.43 -3.86 19.16
CA MET A 44 4.72 -4.65 18.18
C MET A 44 3.64 -3.83 17.48
N TYR A 45 3.37 -4.12 16.23
CA TYR A 45 2.21 -3.56 15.55
C TYR A 45 0.94 -4.26 16.02
N LEU A 46 -0.05 -3.50 16.49
CA LEU A 46 -1.42 -3.99 16.75
C LEU A 46 -2.21 -4.04 15.44
N ALA A 47 -2.30 -2.91 14.75
CA ALA A 47 -2.98 -2.81 13.46
C ALA A 47 -2.35 -1.68 12.65
N ARG A 48 -1.97 -1.96 11.40
CA ARG A 48 -1.35 -0.97 10.52
C ARG A 48 -2.38 -0.30 9.60
N HIS A 49 -2.10 0.94 9.21
CA HIS A 49 -2.85 1.72 8.24
C HIS A 49 -4.35 1.83 8.53
N GLN A 50 -4.69 2.01 9.78
CA GLN A 50 -6.07 2.12 10.22
C GLN A 50 -6.67 3.49 9.90
N THR A 51 -8.00 3.52 9.82
CA THR A 51 -8.75 4.77 9.68
C THR A 51 -8.59 5.64 10.93
N PRO A 52 -8.67 6.97 10.81
CA PRO A 52 -8.62 7.85 11.98
C PRO A 52 -9.69 7.55 13.03
N ASP A 53 -10.85 7.04 12.61
CA ASP A 53 -11.97 6.72 13.53
C ASP A 53 -11.66 5.50 14.39
N LEU A 54 -11.15 4.42 13.79
CA LEU A 54 -10.73 3.24 14.54
C LEU A 54 -9.58 3.61 15.50
N ALA A 55 -8.59 4.35 15.01
CA ALA A 55 -7.48 4.78 15.83
C ALA A 55 -7.92 5.65 17.02
N ARG A 56 -8.86 6.58 16.82
CA ARG A 56 -9.43 7.39 17.92
C ARG A 56 -10.14 6.53 18.95
N ARG A 57 -10.93 5.52 18.52
CA ARG A 57 -11.59 4.60 19.46
C ARG A 57 -10.58 3.85 20.30
N VAL A 58 -9.58 3.24 19.68
CA VAL A 58 -8.56 2.44 20.39
C VAL A 58 -7.72 3.32 21.33
N LEU A 59 -7.21 4.45 20.85
CA LEU A 59 -6.39 5.36 21.66
C LEU A 59 -7.20 6.05 22.77
N GLY A 60 -8.50 6.26 22.53
CA GLY A 60 -9.45 6.78 23.51
C GLY A 60 -9.65 5.86 24.72
N LEU A 61 -9.35 4.57 24.58
CA LEU A 61 -9.34 3.63 25.71
C LEU A 61 -8.25 3.92 26.73
N LYS A 62 -7.20 4.67 26.37
CA LYS A 62 -6.07 5.04 27.24
C LYS A 62 -5.44 3.83 27.94
N ILE A 63 -5.21 2.76 27.18
CA ILE A 63 -4.57 1.55 27.68
C ILE A 63 -3.05 1.78 27.72
N SER A 64 -2.45 1.54 28.88
CA SER A 64 -1.00 1.65 29.06
C SER A 64 -0.26 0.73 28.07
N GLY A 65 0.81 1.22 27.47
CA GLY A 65 1.58 0.48 26.47
C GLY A 65 0.98 0.47 25.07
N VAL A 66 -0.16 1.13 24.83
CA VAL A 66 -0.77 1.27 23.49
C VAL A 66 -0.54 2.68 22.97
N GLY A 67 -0.07 2.79 21.74
CA GLY A 67 0.19 4.07 21.08
C GLY A 67 -0.21 4.08 19.61
N GLY A 68 -0.24 5.27 19.05
CA GLY A 68 -0.53 5.48 17.63
C GLY A 68 0.56 6.27 16.94
N LYS A 69 0.91 5.88 15.73
CA LYS A 69 1.85 6.59 14.87
C LYS A 69 1.16 6.98 13.57
N ARG A 70 1.27 8.24 13.17
CA ARG A 70 0.80 8.68 11.86
C ARG A 70 1.73 8.12 10.78
N GLU A 71 1.14 7.45 9.79
CA GLU A 71 1.84 6.93 8.62
C GLU A 71 1.17 7.42 7.34
N TYR A 72 1.90 7.39 6.22
CA TYR A 72 1.35 7.69 4.90
C TYR A 72 1.04 6.37 4.18
N ARG A 73 0.00 6.39 3.37
CA ARG A 73 -0.38 5.27 2.51
C ARG A 73 -0.57 5.80 1.10
N ARG A 74 -0.06 5.08 0.12
CA ARG A 74 -0.38 5.35 -1.29
C ARG A 74 -1.87 5.16 -1.52
N PHE A 75 -2.45 6.09 -2.23
CA PHE A 75 -3.81 6.01 -2.74
C PHE A 75 -3.76 6.17 -4.25
N TYR A 76 -4.48 5.31 -4.95
CA TYR A 76 -4.50 5.22 -6.41
C TYR A 76 -5.86 5.68 -6.93
N PRO A 77 -6.02 6.95 -7.32
CA PRO A 77 -7.32 7.51 -7.73
C PRO A 77 -7.92 6.82 -8.93
N ALA A 78 -7.09 6.39 -9.89
CA ALA A 78 -7.53 5.66 -11.09
C ALA A 78 -7.96 4.20 -10.80
N GLY A 79 -7.74 3.69 -9.57
CA GLY A 79 -8.14 2.35 -9.18
C GLY A 79 -7.64 1.27 -10.14
N GLU A 80 -8.56 0.42 -10.59
CA GLU A 80 -8.29 -0.72 -11.48
C GLU A 80 -7.89 -0.30 -12.89
N VAL A 81 -8.33 0.91 -13.32
CA VAL A 81 -8.16 1.41 -14.69
C VAL A 81 -6.70 1.52 -15.11
N ALA A 82 -5.80 1.86 -14.16
CA ALA A 82 -4.37 2.02 -14.41
C ALA A 82 -3.50 1.13 -13.52
N SER A 83 -4.08 0.10 -12.92
CA SER A 83 -3.45 -0.70 -11.87
C SER A 83 -2.14 -1.36 -12.30
N GLN A 84 -2.08 -1.97 -13.49
CA GLN A 84 -0.86 -2.65 -13.96
C GLN A 84 0.23 -1.68 -14.42
N ILE A 85 -0.15 -0.47 -14.86
CA ILE A 85 0.84 0.57 -15.22
C ILE A 85 1.46 1.12 -13.94
N ILE A 86 0.63 1.67 -13.06
CA ILE A 86 1.08 2.31 -11.82
C ILE A 86 1.71 1.28 -10.89
N GLY A 87 1.11 0.10 -10.81
CA GLY A 87 1.53 -0.93 -9.87
C GLY A 87 1.04 -0.64 -8.45
N LEU A 88 1.81 -1.06 -7.47
CA LEU A 88 1.48 -0.88 -6.05
C LEU A 88 2.72 -0.91 -5.17
N THR A 89 2.55 -0.38 -3.95
CA THR A 89 3.55 -0.46 -2.89
C THR A 89 3.18 -1.56 -1.88
N ASN A 90 4.16 -2.06 -1.14
CA ASN A 90 3.92 -2.88 0.04
C ASN A 90 3.40 -2.03 1.21
N VAL A 91 3.22 -2.67 2.38
CA VAL A 91 2.75 -1.98 3.60
C VAL A 91 3.74 -0.93 4.12
N ASP A 92 5.01 -1.03 3.78
CA ASP A 92 6.06 -0.07 4.18
C ASP A 92 6.23 1.09 3.18
N GLY A 93 5.37 1.12 2.12
CA GLY A 93 5.41 2.14 1.09
C GLY A 93 6.45 1.89 -0.01
N LYS A 94 7.11 0.73 -0.03
CA LYS A 94 8.08 0.36 -1.06
C LYS A 94 7.36 -0.21 -2.28
N GLY A 95 7.71 0.26 -3.47
CA GLY A 95 7.16 -0.23 -4.74
C GLY A 95 7.48 -1.70 -5.00
N ILE A 96 6.46 -2.51 -5.33
CA ILE A 96 6.61 -3.94 -5.58
C ILE A 96 6.20 -4.36 -7.00
N ALA A 97 5.46 -3.52 -7.70
CA ALA A 97 5.05 -3.75 -9.08
C ALA A 97 4.91 -2.44 -9.85
N GLY A 98 4.88 -2.51 -11.18
CA GLY A 98 4.64 -1.39 -12.09
C GLY A 98 5.63 -0.24 -11.93
N LEU A 99 5.17 0.98 -12.19
CA LEU A 99 5.97 2.20 -12.09
C LEU A 99 6.38 2.51 -10.64
N GLU A 100 5.57 2.14 -9.65
CA GLU A 100 5.97 2.26 -8.23
C GLU A 100 7.27 1.51 -7.95
N LYS A 101 7.47 0.33 -8.56
CA LYS A 101 8.71 -0.42 -8.44
C LYS A 101 9.83 0.14 -9.32
N ALA A 102 9.52 0.47 -10.58
CA ALA A 102 10.52 0.94 -11.54
C ALA A 102 11.13 2.29 -11.15
N TYR A 103 10.33 3.17 -10.54
CA TYR A 103 10.72 4.51 -10.12
C TYR A 103 10.79 4.66 -8.59
N GLU A 104 10.99 3.57 -7.85
CA GLU A 104 11.06 3.58 -6.38
C GLU A 104 12.01 4.64 -5.85
N GLU A 105 13.22 4.75 -6.41
CA GLU A 105 14.24 5.71 -5.96
C GLU A 105 13.82 7.18 -6.13
N VAL A 106 12.97 7.45 -7.13
CA VAL A 106 12.44 8.79 -7.42
C VAL A 106 11.23 9.09 -6.56
N LEU A 107 10.30 8.12 -6.47
CA LEU A 107 8.99 8.27 -5.83
C LEU A 107 9.05 8.20 -4.31
N HIS A 108 9.98 7.42 -3.73
CA HIS A 108 9.98 7.14 -2.29
C HIS A 108 10.47 8.31 -1.44
N GLY A 109 11.37 9.15 -1.96
CA GLY A 109 12.01 10.20 -1.19
C GLY A 109 13.02 9.68 -0.16
N ARG A 110 13.45 10.55 0.74
CA ARG A 110 14.42 10.21 1.78
C ARG A 110 13.89 10.56 3.16
N VAL A 111 13.87 9.58 4.04
CA VAL A 111 13.43 9.75 5.43
C VAL A 111 14.39 10.67 6.18
N GLY A 112 13.84 11.66 6.88
CA GLY A 112 14.59 12.53 7.77
C GLY A 112 15.00 11.80 9.06
N GLN A 113 15.98 12.36 9.75
CA GLN A 113 16.46 11.84 11.02
C GLN A 113 16.59 12.97 12.03
N LYS A 114 15.93 12.80 13.19
CA LYS A 114 16.01 13.72 14.31
C LYS A 114 16.65 13.06 15.51
N ARG A 115 17.34 13.83 16.32
CA ARG A 115 17.93 13.37 17.60
C ARG A 115 17.10 13.92 18.76
N TYR A 116 16.72 13.02 19.66
CA TYR A 116 16.00 13.35 20.88
C TYR A 116 16.78 12.90 22.10
N ILE A 117 16.70 13.65 23.20
CA ILE A 117 17.04 13.17 24.51
C ILE A 117 15.79 12.52 25.09
N LYS A 118 15.93 11.28 25.54
CA LYS A 118 14.84 10.51 26.16
C LYS A 118 15.09 10.38 27.66
N ASP A 119 14.00 10.29 28.43
CA ASP A 119 14.06 9.92 29.84
C ASP A 119 14.26 8.41 30.03
N LEU A 120 14.28 7.97 31.28
CA LEU A 120 14.38 6.55 31.64
C LEU A 120 13.18 5.70 31.19
N HIS A 121 12.04 6.34 30.90
CA HIS A 121 10.82 5.68 30.44
C HIS A 121 10.74 5.63 28.90
N GLY A 122 11.68 6.30 28.21
CA GLY A 122 11.75 6.34 26.74
C GLY A 122 11.00 7.51 26.12
N ASP A 123 10.46 8.42 26.91
CA ASP A 123 9.75 9.61 26.43
C ASP A 123 10.72 10.69 25.98
N ALA A 124 10.39 11.38 24.90
CA ALA A 124 11.23 12.45 24.36
C ALA A 124 11.11 13.70 25.22
N ILE A 125 12.16 14.01 26.01
CA ILE A 125 12.23 15.21 26.85
C ILE A 125 12.59 16.45 26.03
N ARG A 126 13.54 16.32 25.10
CA ARG A 126 14.09 17.44 24.34
C ARG A 126 14.45 17.07 22.91
N ASP A 127 14.00 17.88 21.97
CA ASP A 127 14.47 17.84 20.57
C ASP A 127 15.86 18.52 20.52
N VAL A 128 16.87 17.77 20.12
CA VAL A 128 18.28 18.24 20.05
C VAL A 128 18.59 18.80 18.68
N GLY A 129 17.75 18.50 17.69
CA GLY A 129 17.86 19.00 16.34
C GLY A 129 17.74 17.95 15.24
N VAL A 130 17.65 18.44 14.03
CA VAL A 130 17.57 17.62 12.81
C VAL A 130 18.96 17.18 12.42
N VAL A 131 19.19 15.87 12.36
CA VAL A 131 20.45 15.27 11.87
C VAL A 131 20.46 15.24 10.35
N ARG A 132 19.29 14.95 9.76
CA ARG A 132 19.08 14.93 8.31
C ARG A 132 17.64 15.34 8.01
N GLU A 133 17.46 16.30 7.13
CA GLU A 133 16.13 16.69 6.67
C GLU A 133 15.47 15.62 5.83
N ALA A 134 14.14 15.46 5.98
CA ALA A 134 13.34 14.64 5.10
C ALA A 134 13.28 15.30 3.71
N ARG A 135 13.43 14.51 2.67
CA ARG A 135 13.21 14.96 1.29
C ARG A 135 12.03 14.17 0.72
N PRO A 136 10.95 14.84 0.27
CA PRO A 136 9.83 14.17 -0.40
C PRO A 136 10.31 13.51 -1.69
N GLY A 137 9.61 12.48 -2.13
CA GLY A 137 9.78 11.93 -3.46
C GLY A 137 9.38 12.93 -4.54
N GLN A 138 9.84 12.70 -5.74
CA GLN A 138 9.53 13.51 -6.90
C GLN A 138 8.32 12.94 -7.64
N ALA A 139 7.56 13.81 -8.31
CA ALA A 139 6.49 13.40 -9.21
C ALA A 139 7.07 12.85 -10.51
N VAL A 140 6.39 11.85 -11.07
CA VAL A 140 6.64 11.32 -12.41
C VAL A 140 5.41 11.57 -13.25
N GLU A 141 5.58 12.29 -14.35
CA GLU A 141 4.52 12.54 -15.32
C GLU A 141 4.55 11.44 -16.40
N LEU A 142 3.37 11.00 -16.83
CA LEU A 142 3.19 9.97 -17.84
C LEU A 142 2.45 10.57 -19.05
N ALA A 143 2.72 10.05 -20.24
CA ALA A 143 1.98 10.38 -21.46
C ALA A 143 0.56 9.77 -21.48
N ILE A 144 0.19 8.97 -20.48
CA ILE A 144 -1.12 8.33 -20.39
C ILE A 144 -2.25 9.36 -20.30
N ASP A 145 -3.15 9.38 -21.27
CA ASP A 145 -4.41 10.10 -21.18
C ASP A 145 -5.42 9.24 -20.39
N LEU A 146 -5.81 9.71 -19.21
CA LEU A 146 -6.69 8.95 -18.33
C LEU A 146 -8.09 8.69 -18.93
N ARG A 147 -8.56 9.54 -19.83
CA ARG A 147 -9.84 9.35 -20.53
C ARG A 147 -9.75 8.22 -21.54
N LEU A 148 -8.68 8.20 -22.36
CA LEU A 148 -8.40 7.10 -23.27
C LEU A 148 -8.16 5.79 -22.52
N GLN A 149 -7.41 5.85 -21.43
CA GLN A 149 -7.15 4.71 -20.54
C GLN A 149 -8.45 4.09 -20.01
N TYR A 150 -9.38 4.95 -19.52
CA TYR A 150 -10.70 4.50 -19.04
C TYR A 150 -11.55 3.88 -20.17
N LEU A 151 -11.59 4.53 -21.33
CA LEU A 151 -12.34 4.04 -22.48
C LEU A 151 -11.81 2.68 -22.92
N GLN A 152 -10.51 2.57 -23.12
CA GLN A 152 -9.85 1.32 -23.53
C GLN A 152 -10.05 0.21 -22.51
N HIS A 153 -9.96 0.52 -21.20
CA HIS A 153 -10.20 -0.43 -20.12
C HIS A 153 -11.64 -0.98 -20.17
N ARG A 154 -12.64 -0.10 -20.32
CA ARG A 154 -14.05 -0.48 -20.41
C ARG A 154 -14.31 -1.38 -21.62
N GLU A 155 -13.79 -1.02 -22.79
CA GLU A 155 -14.02 -1.80 -24.01
C GLU A 155 -13.27 -3.14 -23.97
N LEU A 156 -12.07 -3.18 -23.38
CA LEU A 156 -11.37 -4.45 -23.17
C LEU A 156 -12.16 -5.38 -22.23
N GLN A 157 -12.69 -4.86 -21.12
CA GLN A 157 -13.52 -5.67 -20.21
C GLN A 157 -14.77 -6.20 -20.90
N ARG A 158 -15.42 -5.37 -21.72
CA ARG A 158 -16.58 -5.79 -22.52
C ARG A 158 -16.21 -6.91 -23.48
N ALA A 159 -15.11 -6.78 -24.20
CA ALA A 159 -14.62 -7.82 -25.11
C ALA A 159 -14.32 -9.15 -24.37
N MET A 160 -13.73 -9.08 -23.14
CA MET A 160 -13.48 -10.29 -22.34
C MET A 160 -14.79 -11.02 -22.00
N VAL A 161 -15.82 -10.27 -21.60
CA VAL A 161 -17.14 -10.86 -21.30
C VAL A 161 -17.79 -11.46 -22.55
N GLU A 162 -17.75 -10.76 -23.67
CA GLU A 162 -18.37 -11.19 -24.92
C GLU A 162 -17.68 -12.43 -25.53
N THR A 163 -16.37 -12.54 -25.39
CA THR A 163 -15.58 -13.64 -25.98
C THR A 163 -15.33 -14.81 -25.02
N GLY A 164 -15.51 -14.58 -23.72
CA GLY A 164 -15.13 -15.56 -22.68
C GLY A 164 -13.62 -15.79 -22.58
N ALA A 165 -12.80 -14.84 -23.05
CA ALA A 165 -11.35 -14.96 -22.98
C ALA A 165 -10.84 -14.81 -21.54
N GLU A 166 -9.82 -15.60 -21.18
CA GLU A 166 -9.24 -15.57 -19.83
C GLU A 166 -8.32 -14.37 -19.59
N ALA A 167 -7.69 -13.87 -20.65
CA ALA A 167 -6.76 -12.75 -20.58
C ALA A 167 -6.83 -11.90 -21.86
N GLY A 168 -6.55 -10.62 -21.70
CA GLY A 168 -6.47 -9.69 -22.80
C GLY A 168 -5.61 -8.48 -22.46
N ALA A 169 -5.06 -7.86 -23.49
CA ALA A 169 -4.25 -6.67 -23.36
C ALA A 169 -4.46 -5.75 -24.57
N ALA A 170 -4.38 -4.45 -24.33
CA ALA A 170 -4.46 -3.46 -25.38
C ALA A 170 -3.51 -2.30 -25.09
N VAL A 171 -2.93 -1.72 -26.12
CA VAL A 171 -2.10 -0.52 -26.05
C VAL A 171 -2.49 0.46 -27.14
N THR A 172 -2.59 1.73 -26.79
CA THR A 172 -2.78 2.84 -27.73
C THR A 172 -1.54 3.71 -27.70
N VAL A 173 -0.95 3.91 -28.88
CA VAL A 173 0.29 4.66 -29.06
C VAL A 173 0.02 5.81 -30.04
N ASP A 174 0.57 6.98 -29.76
CA ASP A 174 0.60 8.06 -30.71
C ASP A 174 1.55 7.68 -31.87
N ALA A 175 1.04 7.66 -33.08
CA ALA A 175 1.79 7.20 -34.24
C ALA A 175 2.93 8.15 -34.68
N TRP A 176 2.90 9.40 -34.22
CA TRP A 176 3.90 10.41 -34.57
C TRP A 176 5.00 10.51 -33.50
N THR A 177 4.63 10.48 -32.21
CA THR A 177 5.57 10.68 -31.11
C THR A 177 6.07 9.36 -30.54
N GLY A 178 5.32 8.27 -30.70
CA GLY A 178 5.58 6.98 -30.06
C GLY A 178 5.16 6.93 -28.57
N GLU A 179 4.50 7.98 -28.07
CA GLU A 179 4.02 8.01 -26.68
C GLU A 179 2.89 7.03 -26.45
N ILE A 180 2.94 6.33 -25.33
CA ILE A 180 1.87 5.42 -24.91
C ILE A 180 0.77 6.23 -24.25
N LEU A 181 -0.36 6.36 -24.92
CA LEU A 181 -1.52 7.13 -24.46
C LEU A 181 -2.47 6.31 -23.58
N ALA A 182 -2.55 4.99 -23.81
CA ALA A 182 -3.29 4.06 -22.96
C ALA A 182 -2.68 2.66 -23.01
N MET A 183 -2.73 1.95 -21.89
CA MET A 183 -2.24 0.57 -21.78
C MET A 183 -3.10 -0.18 -20.76
N THR A 184 -3.84 -1.19 -21.19
CA THR A 184 -4.78 -1.93 -20.36
C THR A 184 -4.54 -3.42 -20.44
N ASN A 185 -4.88 -4.11 -19.37
CA ASN A 185 -4.74 -5.55 -19.23
C ASN A 185 -6.00 -6.14 -18.57
N HIS A 186 -6.25 -7.41 -18.83
CA HIS A 186 -7.23 -8.22 -18.11
C HIS A 186 -6.58 -9.57 -17.73
N PRO A 187 -6.81 -10.12 -16.53
CA PRO A 187 -7.62 -9.59 -15.43
C PRO A 187 -6.98 -8.37 -14.74
N VAL A 188 -7.81 -7.57 -14.08
CA VAL A 188 -7.40 -6.39 -13.32
C VAL A 188 -7.35 -6.68 -11.82
N PHE A 189 -6.71 -5.79 -11.07
CA PHE A 189 -6.74 -5.80 -9.61
C PHE A 189 -6.98 -4.40 -9.06
N ASN A 190 -7.52 -4.31 -7.85
CA ASN A 190 -7.67 -3.02 -7.17
C ASN A 190 -6.46 -2.73 -6.27
N PRO A 191 -5.59 -1.77 -6.61
CA PRO A 191 -4.38 -1.49 -5.83
C PRO A 191 -4.68 -0.85 -4.47
N ASN A 192 -5.90 -0.36 -4.26
CA ASN A 192 -6.35 0.20 -2.97
C ASN A 192 -6.86 -0.88 -2.00
N SER A 193 -7.25 -2.07 -2.50
CA SER A 193 -7.74 -3.19 -1.70
C SER A 193 -6.65 -4.26 -1.55
N ARG A 194 -6.40 -4.67 -0.31
CA ARG A 194 -5.44 -5.74 0.01
C ARG A 194 -6.10 -7.03 0.47
N ALA A 195 -7.43 -7.04 0.61
CA ALA A 195 -8.17 -8.15 1.20
C ALA A 195 -8.25 -9.40 0.29
N ALA A 196 -8.21 -9.21 -1.03
CA ALA A 196 -8.25 -10.30 -2.02
C ALA A 196 -7.24 -10.00 -3.13
N PHE A 197 -5.96 -10.05 -2.78
CA PHE A 197 -4.89 -9.68 -3.68
C PHE A 197 -4.37 -10.91 -4.44
N ASP A 198 -4.64 -10.96 -5.74
CA ASP A 198 -4.00 -11.90 -6.65
C ASP A 198 -2.74 -11.27 -7.25
N TYR A 199 -1.58 -11.83 -6.90
CA TYR A 199 -0.31 -11.36 -7.43
C TYR A 199 -0.18 -11.57 -8.94
N ALA A 200 -0.81 -12.61 -9.50
CA ALA A 200 -0.81 -12.87 -10.94
C ALA A 200 -1.51 -11.76 -11.74
N ALA A 201 -2.53 -11.11 -11.15
CA ALA A 201 -3.23 -9.98 -11.78
C ALA A 201 -2.39 -8.69 -11.86
N THR A 202 -1.26 -8.59 -11.13
CA THR A 202 -0.36 -7.44 -11.23
C THR A 202 0.49 -7.43 -12.49
N ARG A 203 0.54 -8.55 -13.20
CA ARG A 203 1.35 -8.72 -14.40
C ARG A 203 0.85 -7.79 -15.51
N ASN A 204 1.73 -6.95 -16.02
CA ASN A 204 1.45 -6.12 -17.18
C ASN A 204 1.71 -6.94 -18.47
N ARG A 205 0.67 -7.60 -18.94
CA ARG A 205 0.73 -8.52 -20.09
C ARG A 205 1.16 -7.85 -21.37
N VAL A 206 0.83 -6.55 -21.56
CA VAL A 206 1.26 -5.78 -22.73
C VAL A 206 2.78 -5.83 -22.94
N VAL A 207 3.55 -5.83 -21.85
CA VAL A 207 5.03 -5.76 -21.90
C VAL A 207 5.73 -7.06 -21.48
N THR A 208 5.02 -7.98 -20.86
CA THR A 208 5.64 -9.21 -20.31
C THR A 208 5.27 -10.49 -21.07
N ASP A 209 4.14 -10.50 -21.78
CA ASP A 209 3.67 -11.72 -22.43
C ASP A 209 4.17 -11.80 -23.87
N ALA A 210 4.80 -12.91 -24.18
CA ALA A 210 5.07 -13.30 -25.57
C ALA A 210 3.92 -14.17 -26.07
N PHE A 211 3.41 -13.87 -27.24
CA PHE A 211 2.34 -14.66 -27.88
C PHE A 211 2.58 -14.79 -29.39
N GLU A 212 2.03 -15.81 -29.98
CA GLU A 212 2.07 -16.03 -31.43
C GLU A 212 0.81 -15.41 -32.07
N PRO A 213 0.92 -14.28 -32.78
CA PRO A 213 -0.24 -13.53 -33.26
C PRO A 213 -0.95 -14.21 -34.43
N GLY A 214 -0.31 -15.15 -35.08
CA GLY A 214 -0.87 -15.86 -36.21
C GLY A 214 -1.23 -14.95 -37.40
N SER A 215 -2.36 -15.32 -38.15
CA SER A 215 -2.77 -14.64 -39.38
C SER A 215 -3.22 -13.18 -39.17
N THR A 216 -3.43 -12.75 -37.95
CA THR A 216 -3.84 -11.35 -37.66
C THR A 216 -2.73 -10.33 -37.91
N MET A 217 -1.48 -10.79 -38.07
CA MET A 217 -0.30 -9.96 -38.36
C MET A 217 0.02 -9.85 -39.86
N LYS A 218 -0.90 -10.20 -40.73
CA LYS A 218 -0.72 -10.09 -42.21
C LYS A 218 -1.05 -8.71 -42.71
#